data_7c963243a2793f8551734fe5eba51135
#
_entry.id   7c963243a2793f8551734fe5eba51135
#
_cell.length_a   1.000
_cell.length_b   1.000
_cell.length_c   1.000
_cell.angle_alpha   90.00
_cell.angle_beta   90.00
_cell.angle_gamma   90.00
#
_symmetry.space_group_name_H-M   'P 1'
#
loop_
_entity.id
_entity.type
_entity.pdbx_description
1 polymer ?
#
loop_
_entity_poly.entity_id
_entity_poly.type
_entity_poly.pdbx_seq_one_letter_code
_entity_poly.pdbx_strand_id
1 'polypeptide(L)'
;MKIKEIEISKLKELKEKSMMLKDERQKGKVIYKIWDIVVVVILAVLADCNEWEEIADYARDEKDFLKKFLKLTGGIPTAKTYERVISLIDSQELNKIFVDFIKDIQFMDDIYFKDILSFDGKVDKGSSRKKGYIVEETKHLNVLNVYSDKLQMCIDQEMIEEKTNEITAIPDVIKRLDLTNVICTWDALNTQKDNVKAVISKGGDYCVALKANQGNFYKDVQDYFDEDRLLIIESGYEGAYQLTREKNHEAVITYEYYQTEKVNWYPDIKLWEGLKSIGLVKRTIDQSDGTRVEEKRYYISSLLLDISVFSNAIRKHWNVENKLHWQMDFTFKSDDNTTMNKKALFNLQIIKKFCLTILNEVKKEKNKSLKRIRKDISRNVEKETIEIFKLLRNFDTSIISKSR
;
A
#
# COMPACT_ATOMS: atom_id res chain seq x y z
N MET A 1 -6.04 -0.12 39.56
CA MET A 1 -4.76 0.29 38.92
C MET A 1 -4.28 -0.65 37.82
N LYS A 2 -4.36 -1.97 37.95
CA LYS A 2 -3.89 -2.94 36.93
C LYS A 2 -4.62 -2.90 35.57
N ILE A 3 -5.90 -2.56 35.50
CA ILE A 3 -6.68 -2.55 34.28
C ILE A 3 -6.25 -1.41 33.32
N LYS A 4 -5.95 -0.20 33.83
CA LYS A 4 -5.51 0.94 33.02
C LYS A 4 -4.12 0.75 32.39
N GLU A 5 -3.21 0.01 33.02
CA GLU A 5 -1.88 -0.28 32.47
C GLU A 5 -1.94 -1.27 31.30
N ILE A 6 -2.88 -2.22 31.33
CA ILE A 6 -3.06 -3.21 30.28
C ILE A 6 -3.70 -2.58 29.04
N GLU A 7 -4.57 -1.58 29.22
CA GLU A 7 -5.32 -0.91 28.14
C GLU A 7 -4.45 -0.13 27.17
N ILE A 8 -3.24 0.27 27.58
CA ILE A 8 -2.30 1.08 26.79
C ILE A 8 -1.10 0.23 26.30
N SER A 9 -1.10 -1.10 26.49
CA SER A 9 0.05 -1.95 26.21
C SER A 9 0.55 -1.84 24.76
N LYS A 10 -0.35 -1.92 23.76
CA LYS A 10 0.04 -1.80 22.34
C LYS A 10 0.50 -0.38 21.97
N LEU A 11 0.00 0.65 22.63
CA LEU A 11 0.51 2.02 22.44
C LEU A 11 1.91 2.18 23.05
N LYS A 12 2.18 1.54 24.20
CA LYS A 12 3.54 1.47 24.78
C LYS A 12 4.48 0.70 23.86
N GLU A 13 4.06 -0.42 23.32
CA GLU A 13 4.82 -1.21 22.34
C GLU A 13 5.16 -0.39 21.09
N LEU A 14 4.19 0.33 20.52
CA LEU A 14 4.43 1.23 19.39
C LEU A 14 5.47 2.30 19.73
N LYS A 15 5.39 2.86 20.95
CA LYS A 15 6.40 3.81 21.43
C LYS A 15 7.77 3.16 21.58
N GLU A 16 7.87 1.97 22.18
CA GLU A 16 9.11 1.23 22.34
C GLU A 16 9.78 0.91 21.01
N LYS A 17 9.01 0.45 20.02
CA LYS A 17 9.48 0.27 18.64
C LYS A 17 9.96 1.61 18.04
N SER A 18 9.22 2.69 18.25
CA SER A 18 9.62 4.03 17.78
C SER A 18 10.91 4.55 18.46
N MET A 19 11.27 4.05 19.64
CA MET A 19 12.54 4.37 20.30
C MET A 19 13.75 3.77 19.59
N MET A 20 13.56 2.82 18.68
CA MET A 20 14.62 2.25 17.84
C MET A 20 15.07 3.20 16.72
N LEU A 21 14.28 4.23 16.40
CA LEU A 21 14.65 5.24 15.43
C LEU A 21 15.90 5.99 15.84
N LYS A 22 16.87 6.09 14.94
CA LYS A 22 18.09 6.84 15.17
C LYS A 22 17.79 8.34 15.22
N ASP A 23 18.34 9.01 16.21
CA ASP A 23 18.30 10.47 16.36
C ASP A 23 19.68 11.04 16.10
N GLU A 24 19.91 11.51 14.87
CA GLU A 24 21.19 12.09 14.45
C GLU A 24 21.39 13.54 14.96
N ARG A 25 20.38 14.10 15.63
CA ARG A 25 20.49 15.46 16.19
C ARG A 25 21.49 15.51 17.33
N GLN A 26 22.15 16.64 17.48
CA GLN A 26 23.12 16.91 18.55
C GLN A 26 22.45 16.74 19.93
N LYS A 27 22.87 15.73 20.72
CA LYS A 27 22.21 15.31 21.97
C LYS A 27 21.93 16.47 22.95
N GLY A 28 22.83 17.46 23.09
CA GLY A 28 22.63 18.60 23.98
C GLY A 28 21.60 19.64 23.51
N LYS A 29 21.12 19.55 22.25
CA LYS A 29 20.13 20.45 21.67
C LYS A 29 18.77 19.80 21.43
N VAL A 30 18.60 18.52 21.82
CA VAL A 30 17.34 17.79 21.65
C VAL A 30 16.39 18.14 22.78
N ILE A 31 15.35 18.92 22.49
CA ILE A 31 14.27 19.24 23.42
C ILE A 31 13.20 18.16 23.38
N TYR A 32 12.80 17.73 22.16
CA TYR A 32 11.75 16.74 21.93
C TYR A 32 12.35 15.44 21.40
N LYS A 33 11.99 14.32 22.00
CA LYS A 33 12.44 13.00 21.55
C LYS A 33 11.73 12.62 20.25
N ILE A 34 12.45 11.97 19.30
CA ILE A 34 11.89 11.54 18.01
C ILE A 34 10.63 10.68 18.23
N TRP A 35 10.71 9.69 19.11
CA TRP A 35 9.59 8.79 19.34
C TRP A 35 8.36 9.47 19.94
N ASP A 36 8.52 10.49 20.79
CA ASP A 36 7.39 11.26 21.30
C ASP A 36 6.71 12.03 20.15
N ILE A 37 7.51 12.61 19.23
CA ILE A 37 7.01 13.29 18.04
C ILE A 37 6.24 12.31 17.13
N VAL A 38 6.83 11.14 16.80
CA VAL A 38 6.20 10.13 15.93
C VAL A 38 4.88 9.65 16.52
N VAL A 39 4.84 9.32 17.81
CA VAL A 39 3.61 8.86 18.47
C VAL A 39 2.53 9.94 18.47
N VAL A 40 2.88 11.20 18.76
CA VAL A 40 1.91 12.31 18.66
C VAL A 40 1.35 12.44 17.24
N VAL A 41 2.21 12.40 16.22
CA VAL A 41 1.77 12.50 14.81
C VAL A 41 0.83 11.33 14.45
N ILE A 42 1.13 10.10 14.87
CA ILE A 42 0.27 8.94 14.64
C ILE A 42 -1.11 9.16 15.27
N LEU A 43 -1.16 9.56 16.54
CA LEU A 43 -2.42 9.76 17.26
C LEU A 43 -3.24 10.91 16.67
N ALA A 44 -2.58 12.00 16.29
CA ALA A 44 -3.23 13.13 15.63
C ALA A 44 -3.80 12.73 14.26
N VAL A 45 -3.04 11.97 13.45
CA VAL A 45 -3.50 11.46 12.14
C VAL A 45 -4.70 10.51 12.31
N LEU A 46 -4.70 9.65 13.32
CA LEU A 46 -5.87 8.82 13.66
C LEU A 46 -7.09 9.67 14.05
N ALA A 47 -6.86 10.80 14.73
CA ALA A 47 -7.89 11.76 15.16
C ALA A 47 -8.30 12.80 14.09
N ASP A 48 -8.10 12.49 12.80
CA ASP A 48 -8.51 13.30 11.63
C ASP A 48 -7.64 14.54 11.33
N CYS A 49 -6.46 14.67 11.94
CA CYS A 49 -5.48 15.69 11.58
C CYS A 49 -4.69 15.27 10.34
N ASN A 50 -4.54 16.17 9.37
CA ASN A 50 -3.90 15.88 8.08
C ASN A 50 -2.72 16.82 7.76
N GLU A 51 -2.62 17.95 8.46
CA GLU A 51 -1.60 18.99 8.28
C GLU A 51 -0.85 19.27 9.59
N TRP A 52 0.33 19.90 9.50
CA TRP A 52 1.19 20.13 10.66
C TRP A 52 0.57 21.04 11.71
N GLU A 53 -0.20 22.03 11.30
CA GLU A 53 -0.94 22.95 12.17
C GLU A 53 -1.99 22.20 12.98
N GLU A 54 -2.78 21.34 12.32
CA GLU A 54 -3.80 20.49 12.97
C GLU A 54 -3.16 19.51 13.97
N ILE A 55 -1.98 18.94 13.64
CA ILE A 55 -1.22 18.07 14.54
C ILE A 55 -0.74 18.82 15.77
N ALA A 56 -0.27 20.06 15.61
CA ALA A 56 0.17 20.89 16.73
C ALA A 56 -1.00 21.34 17.61
N ASP A 57 -2.17 21.64 17.02
CA ASP A 57 -3.40 21.97 17.75
C ASP A 57 -3.89 20.75 18.54
N TYR A 58 -4.01 19.58 17.92
CA TYR A 58 -4.29 18.32 18.58
C TYR A 58 -3.40 18.08 19.81
N ALA A 59 -2.08 18.27 19.66
CA ALA A 59 -1.15 18.04 20.73
C ALA A 59 -1.30 19.02 21.89
N ARG A 60 -1.76 20.26 21.62
CA ARG A 60 -2.09 21.25 22.66
C ARG A 60 -3.36 20.89 23.41
N ASP A 61 -4.40 20.53 22.67
CA ASP A 61 -5.70 20.21 23.22
C ASP A 61 -5.67 18.93 24.05
N GLU A 62 -4.94 17.91 23.59
CA GLU A 62 -4.85 16.59 24.21
C GLU A 62 -3.61 16.42 25.11
N LYS A 63 -2.99 17.52 25.53
CA LYS A 63 -1.75 17.53 26.32
C LYS A 63 -1.80 16.63 27.56
N ASP A 64 -2.92 16.64 28.28
CA ASP A 64 -3.06 15.89 29.54
C ASP A 64 -3.21 14.38 29.28
N PHE A 65 -3.89 14.00 28.21
CA PHE A 65 -3.93 12.62 27.74
C PHE A 65 -2.52 12.14 27.31
N LEU A 66 -1.84 12.92 26.48
CA LEU A 66 -0.50 12.59 25.98
C LEU A 66 0.52 12.41 27.11
N LYS A 67 0.48 13.22 28.16
CA LYS A 67 1.35 13.12 29.34
C LYS A 67 1.19 11.81 30.12
N LYS A 68 0.11 11.06 29.94
CA LYS A 68 -0.09 9.76 30.62
C LYS A 68 0.93 8.71 30.19
N PHE A 69 1.54 8.87 28.99
CA PHE A 69 2.49 7.92 28.41
C PHE A 69 3.69 8.56 27.68
N LEU A 70 3.70 9.88 27.46
CA LEU A 70 4.83 10.63 26.88
C LEU A 70 5.42 11.59 27.93
N LYS A 71 6.72 11.84 27.82
CA LYS A 71 7.39 12.70 28.81
C LYS A 71 7.27 14.20 28.53
N LEU A 72 7.02 14.62 27.30
CA LEU A 72 6.82 16.01 26.85
C LEU A 72 7.55 17.10 27.64
N THR A 73 8.80 16.85 28.03
CA THR A 73 9.58 17.71 28.95
C THR A 73 9.81 19.12 28.40
N GLY A 74 9.83 19.28 27.09
CA GLY A 74 9.98 20.56 26.40
C GLY A 74 8.66 21.31 26.12
N GLY A 75 7.52 20.81 26.65
CA GLY A 75 6.19 21.31 26.29
C GLY A 75 5.67 20.71 24.99
N ILE A 76 4.76 21.42 24.29
CA ILE A 76 4.18 20.99 23.01
C ILE A 76 4.96 21.63 21.87
N PRO A 77 5.45 20.86 20.89
CA PRO A 77 6.13 21.36 19.70
C PRO A 77 5.21 22.22 18.83
N THR A 78 5.78 23.16 18.10
CA THR A 78 5.08 23.90 17.05
C THR A 78 4.94 23.05 15.78
N ALA A 79 4.01 23.39 14.89
CA ALA A 79 3.84 22.77 13.57
C ALA A 79 5.17 22.64 12.81
N LYS A 80 5.94 23.72 12.76
CA LYS A 80 7.26 23.73 12.11
C LYS A 80 8.28 22.79 12.78
N THR A 81 8.15 22.55 14.08
CA THR A 81 9.01 21.59 14.81
C THR A 81 8.63 20.15 14.43
N TYR A 82 7.32 19.84 14.34
CA TYR A 82 6.86 18.53 13.86
C TYR A 82 7.39 18.26 12.46
N GLU A 83 7.15 19.17 11.50
CA GLU A 83 7.64 19.06 10.13
C GLU A 83 9.15 18.81 10.08
N ARG A 84 9.94 19.66 10.77
CA ARG A 84 11.40 19.56 10.79
C ARG A 84 11.90 18.25 11.40
N VAL A 85 11.32 17.79 12.52
CA VAL A 85 11.79 16.57 13.17
C VAL A 85 11.42 15.34 12.33
N ILE A 86 10.21 15.28 11.79
CA ILE A 86 9.78 14.18 10.91
C ILE A 86 10.65 14.14 9.65
N SER A 87 11.10 15.27 9.09
CA SER A 87 11.98 15.26 7.91
C SER A 87 13.37 14.68 8.16
N LEU A 88 13.81 14.60 9.41
CA LEU A 88 15.13 14.05 9.78
C LEU A 88 15.13 12.53 9.96
N ILE A 89 13.96 11.91 10.03
CA ILE A 89 13.85 10.47 10.23
C ILE A 89 14.23 9.73 8.94
N ASP A 90 14.98 8.65 9.07
CA ASP A 90 15.19 7.72 7.96
C ASP A 90 13.88 7.03 7.60
N SER A 91 13.48 7.15 6.34
CA SER A 91 12.18 6.68 5.86
C SER A 91 12.07 5.16 5.86
N GLN A 92 13.18 4.47 5.58
CA GLN A 92 13.20 3.00 5.56
C GLN A 92 13.14 2.43 6.99
N GLU A 93 13.86 3.05 7.93
CA GLU A 93 13.76 2.68 9.36
C GLU A 93 12.34 2.91 9.88
N LEU A 94 11.71 4.06 9.56
CA LEU A 94 10.34 4.37 9.96
C LEU A 94 9.34 3.35 9.41
N ASN A 95 9.44 3.05 8.12
CA ASN A 95 8.56 2.10 7.46
C ASN A 95 8.72 0.69 8.04
N LYS A 96 9.96 0.24 8.27
CA LYS A 96 10.26 -1.07 8.85
C LYS A 96 9.62 -1.24 10.23
N ILE A 97 9.74 -0.25 11.12
CA ILE A 97 9.12 -0.28 12.45
C ILE A 97 7.61 -0.49 12.36
N PHE A 98 6.95 0.17 11.41
CA PHE A 98 5.50 0.05 11.22
C PHE A 98 5.10 -1.31 10.65
N VAL A 99 5.85 -1.83 9.68
CA VAL A 99 5.62 -3.18 9.14
C VAL A 99 5.79 -4.24 10.24
N ASP A 100 6.86 -4.16 11.03
CA ASP A 100 7.12 -5.10 12.13
C ASP A 100 6.02 -5.01 13.21
N PHE A 101 5.51 -3.81 13.51
CA PHE A 101 4.40 -3.63 14.44
C PHE A 101 3.09 -4.29 13.94
N ILE A 102 2.78 -4.16 12.64
CA ILE A 102 1.58 -4.77 12.06
C ILE A 102 1.71 -6.30 11.99
N LYS A 103 2.88 -6.81 11.62
CA LYS A 103 3.14 -8.26 11.63
C LYS A 103 2.91 -8.86 13.01
N ASP A 104 3.39 -8.21 14.07
CA ASP A 104 3.20 -8.65 15.45
C ASP A 104 1.73 -8.61 15.89
N ILE A 105 0.92 -7.69 15.34
CA ILE A 105 -0.53 -7.65 15.61
C ILE A 105 -1.28 -8.77 14.89
N GLN A 106 -0.90 -9.06 13.66
CA GLN A 106 -1.67 -9.99 12.80
C GLN A 106 -1.27 -11.46 13.02
N PHE A 107 -0.27 -11.77 13.85
CA PHE A 107 0.23 -13.14 14.10
C PHE A 107 0.41 -13.93 12.81
N MET A 108 1.05 -13.31 11.82
CA MET A 108 1.24 -13.97 10.55
C MET A 108 2.39 -14.96 10.66
N ASP A 109 2.07 -16.23 10.89
CA ASP A 109 2.98 -17.32 10.60
C ASP A 109 3.36 -17.25 9.12
N ASP A 110 4.65 -17.22 8.81
CA ASP A 110 5.21 -17.08 7.46
C ASP A 110 4.91 -18.27 6.55
N ILE A 111 4.04 -19.18 6.98
CA ILE A 111 3.86 -20.50 6.39
C ILE A 111 2.59 -20.50 5.54
N TYR A 112 2.74 -20.69 4.24
CA TYR A 112 1.81 -21.28 3.28
C TYR A 112 0.91 -20.44 2.36
N PHE A 113 0.88 -19.10 2.35
CA PHE A 113 0.12 -18.42 1.30
C PHE A 113 0.99 -17.45 0.50
N LYS A 114 0.94 -17.58 -0.83
CA LYS A 114 1.54 -16.59 -1.73
C LYS A 114 0.90 -15.22 -1.45
N ASP A 115 1.71 -14.25 -1.05
CA ASP A 115 1.28 -12.85 -1.00
C ASP A 115 1.28 -12.27 -2.41
N ILE A 116 0.45 -11.27 -2.65
CA ILE A 116 0.45 -10.49 -3.88
C ILE A 116 0.94 -9.09 -3.50
N LEU A 117 2.09 -8.71 -4.07
CA LEU A 117 2.66 -7.39 -3.92
C LEU A 117 2.38 -6.57 -5.18
N SER A 118 1.60 -5.49 -5.00
CA SER A 118 1.29 -4.56 -6.08
C SER A 118 2.21 -3.35 -6.02
N PHE A 119 2.98 -3.12 -7.08
CA PHE A 119 3.84 -1.96 -7.25
C PHE A 119 3.10 -0.92 -8.08
N ASP A 120 2.91 0.27 -7.51
CA ASP A 120 2.21 1.35 -8.21
C ASP A 120 2.67 2.73 -7.76
N GLY A 121 2.77 3.65 -8.71
CA GLY A 121 3.20 5.01 -8.48
C GLY A 121 2.05 5.93 -8.08
N LYS A 122 2.32 6.88 -7.19
CA LYS A 122 1.39 7.95 -6.84
C LYS A 122 2.07 9.30 -6.85
N VAL A 123 1.41 10.27 -7.48
CA VAL A 123 1.79 11.67 -7.49
C VAL A 123 0.98 12.44 -6.45
N ASP A 124 1.65 13.06 -5.48
CA ASP A 124 1.01 13.97 -4.52
C ASP A 124 0.90 15.38 -5.11
N LYS A 125 -0.27 15.72 -5.66
CA LYS A 125 -0.50 16.98 -6.41
C LYS A 125 -0.36 18.23 -5.54
N GLY A 126 -0.70 18.16 -4.26
CA GLY A 126 -0.58 19.26 -3.31
C GLY A 126 0.85 19.71 -3.04
N SER A 127 1.83 18.81 -3.21
CA SER A 127 3.24 19.04 -2.88
C SER A 127 3.95 20.12 -3.71
N SER A 128 3.33 20.59 -4.80
CA SER A 128 3.85 21.67 -5.65
C SER A 128 3.09 22.99 -5.49
N ARG A 129 2.02 23.06 -4.68
CA ARG A 129 1.20 24.26 -4.53
C ARG A 129 1.80 25.18 -3.45
N LYS A 130 2.20 26.41 -3.82
CA LYS A 130 2.35 27.48 -2.84
C LYS A 130 1.03 28.25 -2.70
N LYS A 131 0.56 28.46 -1.46
CA LYS A 131 -0.52 29.39 -1.19
C LYS A 131 -0.12 30.78 -1.70
N GLY A 132 -0.73 31.25 -2.78
CA GLY A 132 -0.70 32.64 -3.24
C GLY A 132 0.38 33.05 -4.24
N TYR A 133 1.32 32.17 -4.65
CA TYR A 133 2.31 32.49 -5.68
C TYR A 133 2.57 31.30 -6.58
N ILE A 134 2.56 31.53 -7.89
CA ILE A 134 3.10 30.58 -8.88
C ILE A 134 4.61 30.63 -8.72
N VAL A 135 5.22 29.58 -8.20
CA VAL A 135 6.66 29.40 -8.21
C VAL A 135 7.00 28.47 -9.33
N GLU A 136 7.95 28.89 -10.17
CA GLU A 136 8.53 28.07 -11.21
C GLU A 136 8.76 26.63 -10.71
N GLU A 137 8.14 25.68 -11.41
CA GLU A 137 8.38 24.24 -11.40
C GLU A 137 8.80 23.58 -10.07
N THR A 138 8.01 23.70 -9.02
CA THR A 138 8.16 22.76 -7.91
C THR A 138 7.55 21.43 -8.34
N LYS A 139 8.39 20.48 -8.68
CA LYS A 139 7.96 19.12 -9.06
C LYS A 139 7.22 18.46 -7.92
N HIS A 140 6.16 17.74 -8.25
CA HIS A 140 5.37 16.96 -7.31
C HIS A 140 6.23 15.90 -6.60
N LEU A 141 5.81 15.49 -5.41
CA LEU A 141 6.33 14.28 -4.77
C LEU A 141 5.73 13.07 -5.50
N ASN A 142 6.59 12.26 -6.11
CA ASN A 142 6.22 10.98 -6.70
C ASN A 142 6.70 9.86 -5.80
N VAL A 143 5.85 8.88 -5.53
CA VAL A 143 6.15 7.76 -4.64
C VAL A 143 5.75 6.45 -5.30
N LEU A 144 6.72 5.55 -5.48
CA LEU A 144 6.44 4.14 -5.77
C LEU A 144 6.01 3.46 -4.46
N ASN A 145 4.87 2.80 -4.46
CA ASN A 145 4.33 2.06 -3.33
C ASN A 145 4.38 0.57 -3.60
N VAL A 146 4.68 -0.23 -2.58
CA VAL A 146 4.55 -1.69 -2.60
C VAL A 146 3.45 -2.08 -1.61
N TYR A 147 2.31 -2.48 -2.14
CA TYR A 147 1.16 -2.86 -1.34
C TYR A 147 1.05 -4.38 -1.21
N SER A 148 1.03 -4.88 0.02
CA SER A 148 0.78 -6.29 0.35
C SER A 148 -0.72 -6.53 0.48
N ASP A 149 -1.26 -7.43 -0.36
CA ASP A 149 -2.67 -7.81 -0.24
C ASP A 149 -2.93 -8.63 1.02
N LYS A 150 -1.97 -9.44 1.45
CA LYS A 150 -2.07 -10.24 2.67
C LYS A 150 -2.11 -9.37 3.92
N LEU A 151 -1.18 -8.44 4.07
CA LEU A 151 -1.11 -7.52 5.20
C LEU A 151 -2.11 -6.35 5.10
N GLN A 152 -2.73 -6.13 3.93
CA GLN A 152 -3.56 -4.96 3.63
C GLN A 152 -2.83 -3.63 3.96
N MET A 153 -1.54 -3.58 3.65
CA MET A 153 -0.61 -2.53 4.04
C MET A 153 0.37 -2.20 2.92
N CYS A 154 0.79 -0.94 2.86
CA CYS A 154 1.98 -0.53 2.10
C CYS A 154 3.22 -0.96 2.89
N ILE A 155 3.95 -1.98 2.40
CA ILE A 155 5.10 -2.58 3.11
C ILE A 155 6.43 -1.92 2.78
N ASP A 156 6.53 -1.33 1.61
CA ASP A 156 7.72 -0.54 1.20
C ASP A 156 7.29 0.60 0.29
N GLN A 157 8.09 1.63 0.22
CA GLN A 157 7.86 2.76 -0.65
C GLN A 157 9.17 3.49 -0.94
N GLU A 158 9.26 4.07 -2.15
CA GLU A 158 10.42 4.80 -2.61
C GLU A 158 10.01 6.15 -3.17
N MET A 159 10.72 7.20 -2.78
CA MET A 159 10.56 8.51 -3.38
C MET A 159 11.26 8.52 -4.74
N ILE A 160 10.49 8.78 -5.79
CA ILE A 160 11.02 8.87 -7.15
C ILE A 160 11.60 10.27 -7.36
N GLU A 161 12.91 10.34 -7.49
CA GLU A 161 13.62 11.59 -7.77
C GLU A 161 13.50 11.97 -9.26
N GLU A 162 13.86 13.22 -9.57
CA GLU A 162 13.72 13.81 -10.92
C GLU A 162 14.44 13.05 -12.05
N LYS A 163 15.52 12.35 -11.71
CA LYS A 163 16.34 11.58 -12.66
C LYS A 163 15.96 10.12 -12.75
N THR A 164 15.04 9.65 -11.89
CA THR A 164 14.53 8.30 -11.83
C THR A 164 13.07 8.27 -12.24
N ASN A 165 12.61 7.12 -12.66
CA ASN A 165 11.19 6.84 -12.90
C ASN A 165 10.82 5.53 -12.19
N GLU A 166 9.55 5.17 -12.19
CA GLU A 166 9.08 3.93 -11.59
C GLU A 166 9.84 2.70 -12.10
N ILE A 167 10.15 2.68 -13.40
CA ILE A 167 10.84 1.56 -14.05
C ILE A 167 12.19 1.28 -13.39
N THR A 168 12.96 2.34 -13.09
CA THR A 168 14.29 2.22 -12.48
C THR A 168 14.24 2.06 -10.96
N ALA A 169 13.17 2.51 -10.31
CA ALA A 169 12.99 2.36 -8.87
C ALA A 169 12.60 0.93 -8.45
N ILE A 170 11.83 0.21 -9.29
CA ILE A 170 11.34 -1.14 -8.96
C ILE A 170 12.48 -2.12 -8.63
N PRO A 171 13.57 -2.26 -9.42
CA PRO A 171 14.66 -3.18 -9.08
C PRO A 171 15.33 -2.84 -7.74
N ASP A 172 15.47 -1.56 -7.40
CA ASP A 172 16.08 -1.13 -6.14
C ASP A 172 15.19 -1.44 -4.94
N VAL A 173 13.89 -1.28 -5.08
CA VAL A 173 12.91 -1.71 -4.06
C VAL A 173 12.93 -3.23 -3.91
N ILE A 174 12.92 -4.00 -5.01
CA ILE A 174 12.97 -5.47 -5.00
C ILE A 174 14.21 -5.99 -4.25
N LYS A 175 15.36 -5.34 -4.37
CA LYS A 175 16.59 -5.75 -3.63
C LYS A 175 16.39 -5.82 -2.12
N ARG A 176 15.52 -4.98 -1.56
CA ARG A 176 15.25 -4.89 -0.11
C ARG A 176 14.19 -5.89 0.37
N LEU A 177 13.40 -6.43 -0.54
CA LEU A 177 12.29 -7.32 -0.21
C LEU A 177 12.72 -8.79 -0.20
N ASP A 178 12.08 -9.57 0.63
CA ASP A 178 12.01 -11.02 0.50
C ASP A 178 10.78 -11.37 -0.35
N LEU A 179 11.01 -11.98 -1.50
CA LEU A 179 9.95 -12.35 -2.45
C LEU A 179 9.64 -13.84 -2.45
N THR A 180 10.14 -14.59 -1.49
CA THR A 180 9.79 -16.01 -1.33
C THR A 180 8.29 -16.18 -1.15
N ASN A 181 7.65 -16.99 -2.00
CA ASN A 181 6.19 -17.17 -2.04
C ASN A 181 5.38 -15.90 -2.34
N VAL A 182 5.94 -14.97 -3.10
CA VAL A 182 5.30 -13.71 -3.49
C VAL A 182 5.03 -13.67 -4.99
N ILE A 183 3.89 -13.10 -5.37
CA ILE A 183 3.57 -12.74 -6.76
C ILE A 183 3.61 -11.22 -6.87
N CYS A 184 4.54 -10.70 -7.67
CA CYS A 184 4.65 -9.27 -7.96
C CYS A 184 3.74 -8.88 -9.12
N THR A 185 3.04 -7.75 -8.99
CA THR A 185 2.17 -7.19 -10.02
C THR A 185 2.46 -5.70 -10.19
N TRP A 186 2.40 -5.22 -11.43
CA TRP A 186 2.52 -3.80 -11.77
C TRP A 186 1.91 -3.49 -13.13
N ASP A 187 1.79 -2.20 -13.41
CA ASP A 187 1.29 -1.68 -14.66
C ASP A 187 2.23 -1.96 -15.85
N ALA A 188 1.65 -1.98 -17.04
CA ALA A 188 2.35 -2.28 -18.28
C ALA A 188 3.55 -1.35 -18.57
N LEU A 189 3.54 -0.10 -18.10
CA LEU A 189 4.69 0.80 -18.21
C LEU A 189 5.92 0.22 -17.52
N ASN A 190 5.70 -0.40 -16.36
CA ASN A 190 6.73 -1.00 -15.52
C ASN A 190 7.10 -2.43 -15.93
N THR A 191 6.43 -3.00 -16.95
CA THR A 191 6.74 -4.33 -17.50
C THR A 191 8.00 -4.23 -18.34
N GLN A 192 9.14 -4.47 -17.70
CA GLN A 192 10.48 -4.41 -18.28
C GLN A 192 11.25 -5.70 -17.96
N LYS A 193 12.18 -6.08 -18.85
CA LYS A 193 12.98 -7.30 -18.71
C LYS A 193 13.79 -7.32 -17.41
N ASP A 194 14.36 -6.18 -17.02
CA ASP A 194 15.14 -6.06 -15.78
C ASP A 194 14.27 -6.21 -14.52
N ASN A 195 13.02 -5.73 -14.56
CA ASN A 195 12.08 -5.84 -13.44
C ASN A 195 11.68 -7.29 -13.21
N VAL A 196 11.30 -8.04 -14.25
CA VAL A 196 10.94 -9.46 -14.12
C VAL A 196 12.16 -10.29 -13.69
N LYS A 197 13.34 -9.99 -14.21
CA LYS A 197 14.60 -10.63 -13.81
C LYS A 197 14.91 -10.39 -12.33
N ALA A 198 14.71 -9.18 -11.82
CA ALA A 198 14.91 -8.86 -10.42
C ALA A 198 13.97 -9.69 -9.52
N VAL A 199 12.70 -9.85 -9.89
CA VAL A 199 11.75 -10.70 -9.13
C VAL A 199 12.21 -12.15 -9.09
N ILE A 200 12.52 -12.74 -10.25
CA ILE A 200 12.94 -14.14 -10.34
C ILE A 200 14.24 -14.38 -9.56
N SER A 201 15.20 -13.45 -9.62
CA SER A 201 16.45 -13.56 -8.88
C SER A 201 16.27 -13.56 -7.35
N LYS A 202 15.14 -13.05 -6.86
CA LYS A 202 14.73 -13.04 -5.45
C LYS A 202 13.78 -14.19 -5.06
N GLY A 203 13.57 -15.15 -5.97
CA GLY A 203 12.72 -16.32 -5.72
C GLY A 203 11.21 -16.02 -5.75
N GLY A 204 10.82 -14.85 -6.27
CA GLY A 204 9.42 -14.46 -6.45
C GLY A 204 8.85 -14.90 -7.80
N ASP A 205 7.54 -14.77 -7.93
CA ASP A 205 6.80 -14.89 -9.19
C ASP A 205 6.29 -13.52 -9.63
N TYR A 206 5.91 -13.39 -10.91
CA TYR A 206 5.25 -12.19 -11.42
C TYR A 206 4.01 -12.54 -12.24
N CYS A 207 3.04 -11.62 -12.26
CA CYS A 207 1.90 -11.59 -13.16
C CYS A 207 1.63 -10.13 -13.52
N VAL A 208 2.06 -9.69 -14.70
CA VAL A 208 2.15 -8.27 -15.06
C VAL A 208 1.50 -7.97 -16.39
N ALA A 209 0.91 -6.75 -16.50
CA ALA A 209 0.22 -6.32 -17.69
C ALA A 209 1.20 -6.06 -18.84
N LEU A 210 0.78 -6.38 -20.07
CA LEU A 210 1.51 -6.15 -21.31
C LEU A 210 0.73 -5.17 -22.18
N LYS A 211 1.39 -4.16 -22.74
CA LYS A 211 0.80 -3.16 -23.64
C LYS A 211 1.74 -2.84 -24.80
N ALA A 212 1.30 -1.95 -25.67
CA ALA A 212 2.00 -1.55 -26.91
C ALA A 212 3.43 -1.01 -26.69
N ASN A 213 3.80 -0.58 -25.48
CA ASN A 213 5.17 -0.19 -25.15
C ASN A 213 6.18 -1.35 -25.27
N GLN A 214 5.71 -2.60 -25.33
CA GLN A 214 6.53 -3.79 -25.59
C GLN A 214 6.56 -4.22 -27.06
N GLY A 215 6.11 -3.34 -27.96
CA GLY A 215 6.27 -3.48 -29.41
C GLY A 215 5.73 -4.80 -29.96
N ASN A 216 6.59 -5.55 -30.67
CA ASN A 216 6.21 -6.81 -31.33
C ASN A 216 5.69 -7.85 -30.34
N PHE A 217 6.27 -7.97 -29.16
CA PHE A 217 5.81 -8.95 -28.17
C PHE A 217 4.33 -8.75 -27.77
N TYR A 218 3.94 -7.51 -27.56
CA TYR A 218 2.51 -7.20 -27.30
C TYR A 218 1.62 -7.63 -28.48
N LYS A 219 2.04 -7.31 -29.70
CA LYS A 219 1.29 -7.65 -30.90
C LYS A 219 1.19 -9.17 -31.09
N ASP A 220 2.30 -9.87 -30.92
CA ASP A 220 2.34 -11.34 -31.05
C ASP A 220 1.44 -12.03 -30.03
N VAL A 221 1.42 -11.53 -28.77
CA VAL A 221 0.49 -12.03 -27.73
C VAL A 221 -0.96 -11.68 -28.07
N GLN A 222 -1.23 -10.50 -28.63
CA GLN A 222 -2.55 -10.10 -29.05
C GLN A 222 -3.06 -10.99 -30.20
N ASP A 223 -2.22 -11.26 -31.19
CA ASP A 223 -2.56 -12.10 -32.34
C ASP A 223 -2.72 -13.58 -31.93
N TYR A 224 -2.02 -14.03 -30.89
CA TYR A 224 -2.17 -15.38 -30.33
C TYR A 224 -3.58 -15.62 -29.75
N PHE A 225 -4.21 -14.63 -29.11
CA PHE A 225 -5.54 -14.76 -28.53
C PHE A 225 -6.63 -14.39 -29.54
N ASP A 226 -6.62 -15.04 -30.73
CA ASP A 226 -7.71 -14.99 -31.70
C ASP A 226 -8.95 -15.78 -31.22
N GLU A 227 -10.05 -15.66 -31.96
CA GLU A 227 -11.32 -16.29 -31.58
C GLU A 227 -11.23 -17.83 -31.51
N ASP A 228 -10.52 -18.45 -32.46
CA ASP A 228 -10.37 -19.92 -32.49
C ASP A 228 -9.55 -20.40 -31.26
N ARG A 229 -8.49 -19.67 -30.92
CA ARG A 229 -7.66 -19.98 -29.76
C ARG A 229 -8.42 -19.81 -28.44
N LEU A 230 -9.25 -18.81 -28.33
CA LEU A 230 -10.09 -18.61 -27.15
C LEU A 230 -11.05 -19.79 -26.94
N LEU A 231 -11.69 -20.30 -27.99
CA LEU A 231 -12.56 -21.48 -27.94
C LEU A 231 -11.77 -22.74 -27.48
N ILE A 232 -10.55 -22.91 -27.98
CA ILE A 232 -9.67 -24.03 -27.57
C ILE A 232 -9.35 -23.95 -26.07
N ILE A 233 -9.02 -22.75 -25.57
CA ILE A 233 -8.71 -22.52 -24.15
C ILE A 233 -9.97 -22.72 -23.29
N GLU A 234 -11.13 -22.25 -23.72
CA GLU A 234 -12.41 -22.46 -23.02
C GLU A 234 -12.77 -23.95 -22.91
N SER A 235 -12.41 -24.76 -23.91
CA SER A 235 -12.57 -26.22 -23.85
C SER A 235 -11.62 -26.92 -22.85
N GLY A 236 -10.61 -26.20 -22.30
CA GLY A 236 -9.61 -26.73 -21.40
C GLY A 236 -8.47 -27.51 -22.09
N TYR A 237 -8.39 -27.49 -23.44
CA TYR A 237 -7.41 -28.31 -24.15
C TYR A 237 -5.99 -27.71 -24.13
N GLU A 238 -5.84 -26.40 -24.32
CA GLU A 238 -4.50 -25.75 -24.36
C GLU A 238 -4.32 -24.64 -23.33
N GLY A 239 -5.17 -24.59 -22.32
CA GLY A 239 -5.15 -23.57 -21.28
C GLY A 239 -6.28 -23.71 -20.29
N ALA A 240 -6.53 -22.67 -19.56
CA ALA A 240 -7.60 -22.59 -18.56
C ALA A 240 -8.39 -21.30 -18.70
N TYR A 241 -9.68 -21.39 -18.44
CA TYR A 241 -10.67 -20.34 -18.54
C TYR A 241 -11.42 -20.17 -17.22
N GLN A 242 -11.73 -18.94 -16.87
CA GLN A 242 -12.58 -18.61 -15.71
C GLN A 242 -13.43 -17.38 -16.04
N LEU A 243 -14.71 -17.46 -15.66
CA LEU A 243 -15.64 -16.34 -15.78
C LEU A 243 -16.10 -15.89 -14.39
N THR A 244 -16.10 -14.58 -14.15
CA THR A 244 -16.69 -13.98 -12.95
C THR A 244 -17.61 -12.81 -13.33
N ARG A 245 -18.66 -12.60 -12.54
CA ARG A 245 -19.59 -11.49 -12.73
C ARG A 245 -19.78 -10.71 -11.45
N GLU A 246 -19.82 -9.40 -11.57
CA GLU A 246 -20.02 -8.47 -10.45
C GLU A 246 -21.11 -7.48 -10.81
N LYS A 247 -21.94 -7.15 -9.83
CA LYS A 247 -22.90 -6.05 -9.96
C LYS A 247 -22.30 -4.82 -9.29
N ASN A 248 -22.17 -3.73 -10.04
CA ASN A 248 -21.68 -2.45 -9.53
C ASN A 248 -22.71 -1.36 -9.86
N HIS A 249 -23.49 -0.94 -8.85
CA HIS A 249 -24.61 -0.03 -9.01
C HIS A 249 -25.61 -0.53 -10.09
N GLU A 250 -25.71 0.18 -11.21
CA GLU A 250 -26.62 -0.12 -12.34
C GLU A 250 -25.96 -0.93 -13.46
N ALA A 251 -24.69 -1.31 -13.30
CA ALA A 251 -23.95 -2.06 -14.32
C ALA A 251 -23.66 -3.49 -13.85
N VAL A 252 -23.61 -4.41 -14.82
CA VAL A 252 -23.07 -5.76 -14.65
C VAL A 252 -21.72 -5.81 -15.30
N ILE A 253 -20.68 -6.19 -14.53
CA ILE A 253 -19.33 -6.33 -15.04
C ILE A 253 -18.98 -7.80 -15.12
N THR A 254 -18.67 -8.26 -16.32
CA THR A 254 -18.21 -9.62 -16.58
C THR A 254 -16.72 -9.61 -16.85
N TYR A 255 -15.99 -10.49 -16.19
CA TYR A 255 -14.56 -10.74 -16.44
C TYR A 255 -14.39 -12.17 -16.93
N GLU A 256 -13.74 -12.32 -18.07
CA GLU A 256 -13.34 -13.57 -18.66
C GLU A 256 -11.81 -13.63 -18.64
N TYR A 257 -11.27 -14.64 -17.97
CA TYR A 257 -9.83 -14.85 -17.81
C TYR A 257 -9.41 -16.05 -18.64
N TYR A 258 -8.36 -15.89 -19.42
CA TYR A 258 -7.75 -16.92 -20.26
C TYR A 258 -6.27 -17.00 -19.87
N GLN A 259 -5.75 -18.20 -19.65
CA GLN A 259 -4.34 -18.47 -19.37
C GLN A 259 -3.86 -19.66 -20.15
N THR A 260 -2.63 -19.61 -20.70
CA THR A 260 -1.98 -20.71 -21.39
C THR A 260 -0.47 -20.73 -21.14
N GLU A 261 0.12 -21.95 -21.11
CA GLU A 261 1.56 -22.17 -21.04
C GLU A 261 2.20 -22.32 -22.44
N LYS A 262 1.43 -22.18 -23.50
CA LYS A 262 1.92 -22.25 -24.89
C LYS A 262 2.67 -20.98 -25.26
N VAL A 263 3.89 -20.81 -24.76
CA VAL A 263 4.72 -19.62 -24.98
C VAL A 263 5.96 -19.88 -25.84
N ASN A 264 6.26 -21.15 -26.19
CA ASN A 264 7.46 -21.55 -26.94
C ASN A 264 7.50 -21.02 -28.38
N TRP A 265 6.40 -20.49 -28.91
CA TRP A 265 6.34 -19.86 -30.21
C TRP A 265 7.01 -18.49 -30.27
N TYR A 266 7.22 -17.83 -29.10
CA TYR A 266 7.85 -16.52 -29.04
C TYR A 266 9.38 -16.65 -29.11
N PRO A 267 10.05 -16.08 -30.17
CA PRO A 267 11.48 -16.30 -30.38
C PRO A 267 12.36 -15.76 -29.25
N ASP A 268 11.96 -14.61 -28.68
CA ASP A 268 12.73 -13.90 -27.66
C ASP A 268 12.32 -14.25 -26.22
N ILE A 269 11.65 -15.40 -26.02
CA ILE A 269 11.18 -15.85 -24.70
C ILE A 269 12.28 -15.81 -23.62
N LYS A 270 13.52 -16.12 -24.00
CA LYS A 270 14.68 -16.15 -23.09
C LYS A 270 15.05 -14.77 -22.54
N LEU A 271 14.58 -13.68 -23.15
CA LEU A 271 14.78 -12.32 -22.66
C LEU A 271 13.83 -11.97 -21.50
N TRP A 272 12.78 -12.77 -21.32
CA TRP A 272 11.80 -12.61 -20.25
C TRP A 272 12.04 -13.70 -19.19
N GLU A 273 12.93 -13.40 -18.25
CA GLU A 273 13.33 -14.35 -17.21
C GLU A 273 12.11 -14.95 -16.49
N GLY A 274 12.05 -16.29 -16.45
CA GLY A 274 10.96 -17.01 -15.77
C GLY A 274 9.62 -17.02 -16.48
N LEU A 275 9.46 -16.50 -17.72
CA LEU A 275 8.18 -16.52 -18.45
C LEU A 275 7.71 -17.96 -18.69
N LYS A 276 6.52 -18.30 -18.16
CA LYS A 276 5.90 -19.63 -18.28
C LYS A 276 4.52 -19.59 -18.89
N SER A 277 3.78 -18.50 -18.69
CA SER A 277 2.42 -18.38 -19.22
C SER A 277 2.11 -16.96 -19.69
N ILE A 278 1.15 -16.88 -20.62
CA ILE A 278 0.52 -15.64 -21.06
C ILE A 278 -0.97 -15.71 -20.77
N GLY A 279 -1.62 -14.55 -20.69
CA GLY A 279 -3.05 -14.52 -20.46
C GLY A 279 -3.74 -13.29 -21.05
N LEU A 280 -5.05 -13.43 -21.18
CA LEU A 280 -5.98 -12.36 -21.58
C LEU A 280 -7.04 -12.20 -20.51
N VAL A 281 -7.36 -10.97 -20.18
CA VAL A 281 -8.58 -10.62 -19.45
C VAL A 281 -9.47 -9.79 -20.37
N LYS A 282 -10.67 -10.30 -20.62
CA LYS A 282 -11.73 -9.60 -21.30
C LYS A 282 -12.71 -9.07 -20.26
N ARG A 283 -12.87 -7.76 -20.21
CA ARG A 283 -13.80 -7.08 -19.30
C ARG A 283 -14.95 -6.50 -20.10
N THR A 284 -16.15 -6.94 -19.80
CA THR A 284 -17.38 -6.43 -20.42
C THR A 284 -18.21 -5.72 -19.37
N ILE A 285 -18.64 -4.49 -19.66
CA ILE A 285 -19.53 -3.69 -18.81
C ILE A 285 -20.84 -3.53 -19.55
N ASP A 286 -21.90 -4.11 -19.01
CA ASP A 286 -23.26 -3.95 -19.47
C ASP A 286 -23.97 -2.92 -18.57
N GLN A 287 -24.25 -1.73 -19.07
CA GLN A 287 -24.94 -0.66 -18.35
C GLN A 287 -26.47 -0.82 -18.44
N SER A 288 -27.20 -0.23 -17.49
CA SER A 288 -28.68 -0.28 -17.46
C SER A 288 -29.33 0.42 -18.64
N ASP A 289 -28.65 1.36 -19.30
CA ASP A 289 -29.10 2.05 -20.50
C ASP A 289 -28.92 1.24 -21.78
N GLY A 290 -28.41 0.00 -21.69
CA GLY A 290 -28.11 -0.88 -22.83
C GLY A 290 -26.73 -0.66 -23.45
N THR A 291 -25.94 0.28 -22.94
CA THR A 291 -24.56 0.49 -23.42
C THR A 291 -23.68 -0.68 -22.98
N ARG A 292 -22.90 -1.21 -23.94
CA ARG A 292 -21.92 -2.27 -23.70
C ARG A 292 -20.52 -1.79 -24.07
N VAL A 293 -19.60 -1.92 -23.11
CA VAL A 293 -18.18 -1.58 -23.29
C VAL A 293 -17.34 -2.83 -23.08
N GLU A 294 -16.44 -3.12 -23.99
CA GLU A 294 -15.52 -4.25 -23.91
C GLU A 294 -14.08 -3.75 -23.91
N GLU A 295 -13.25 -4.31 -23.03
CA GLU A 295 -11.83 -4.03 -22.90
C GLU A 295 -11.06 -5.34 -22.82
N LYS A 296 -9.96 -5.46 -23.58
CA LYS A 296 -9.03 -6.59 -23.55
C LYS A 296 -7.70 -6.15 -22.96
N ARG A 297 -7.18 -6.91 -22.00
CA ARG A 297 -5.87 -6.68 -21.36
C ARG A 297 -5.06 -7.96 -21.38
N TYR A 298 -3.81 -7.84 -21.82
CA TYR A 298 -2.89 -8.96 -21.96
C TYR A 298 -1.88 -8.97 -20.84
N TYR A 299 -1.43 -10.17 -20.47
CA TYR A 299 -0.54 -10.38 -19.32
C TYR A 299 0.52 -11.41 -19.67
N ILE A 300 1.68 -11.26 -19.02
CA ILE A 300 2.75 -12.23 -18.99
C ILE A 300 3.01 -12.65 -17.54
N SER A 301 3.40 -13.91 -17.34
CA SER A 301 3.53 -14.44 -16.00
C SER A 301 4.59 -15.55 -15.89
N SER A 302 5.24 -15.63 -14.74
CA SER A 302 6.08 -16.76 -14.33
C SER A 302 5.29 -17.91 -13.69
N LEU A 303 3.98 -17.73 -13.48
CA LEU A 303 3.11 -18.73 -12.91
C LEU A 303 2.86 -19.87 -13.91
N LEU A 304 2.79 -21.10 -13.41
CA LEU A 304 2.26 -22.22 -14.14
C LEU A 304 0.75 -22.06 -14.35
N LEU A 305 0.16 -22.93 -15.15
CA LEU A 305 -1.28 -22.92 -15.44
C LEU A 305 -2.11 -23.14 -14.18
N ASP A 306 -2.59 -22.04 -13.62
CA ASP A 306 -3.54 -21.99 -12.51
C ASP A 306 -4.38 -20.71 -12.67
N ILE A 307 -5.53 -20.86 -13.30
CA ILE A 307 -6.40 -19.73 -13.62
C ILE A 307 -6.92 -19.01 -12.36
N SER A 308 -7.04 -19.72 -11.23
CA SER A 308 -7.49 -19.15 -9.97
C SER A 308 -6.42 -18.22 -9.39
N VAL A 309 -5.16 -18.66 -9.40
CA VAL A 309 -4.03 -17.83 -8.94
C VAL A 309 -3.82 -16.67 -9.88
N PHE A 310 -3.86 -16.90 -11.20
CA PHE A 310 -3.71 -15.88 -12.22
C PHE A 310 -4.78 -14.78 -12.11
N SER A 311 -6.06 -15.16 -12.09
CA SER A 311 -7.18 -14.21 -11.98
C SER A 311 -7.14 -13.43 -10.65
N ASN A 312 -6.78 -14.11 -9.55
CA ASN A 312 -6.64 -13.47 -8.24
C ASN A 312 -5.49 -12.44 -8.23
N ALA A 313 -4.34 -12.75 -8.83
CA ALA A 313 -3.21 -11.81 -8.91
C ALA A 313 -3.61 -10.52 -9.65
N ILE A 314 -4.29 -10.66 -10.78
CA ILE A 314 -4.78 -9.52 -11.57
C ILE A 314 -5.82 -8.71 -10.80
N ARG A 315 -6.79 -9.37 -10.17
CA ARG A 315 -7.83 -8.71 -9.39
C ARG A 315 -7.26 -7.92 -8.21
N LYS A 316 -6.30 -8.50 -7.52
CA LYS A 316 -5.69 -7.90 -6.33
C LYS A 316 -4.73 -6.78 -6.63
N HIS A 317 -4.16 -6.72 -7.85
CA HIS A 317 -3.40 -5.56 -8.29
C HIS A 317 -4.19 -4.24 -8.12
N TRP A 318 -5.50 -4.24 -8.44
CA TRP A 318 -6.36 -3.07 -8.28
C TRP A 318 -6.60 -2.64 -6.83
N ASN A 319 -6.20 -3.46 -5.86
CA ASN A 319 -6.33 -3.09 -4.45
C ASN A 319 -5.41 -1.92 -4.06
N VAL A 320 -4.25 -1.75 -4.73
CA VAL A 320 -3.38 -0.60 -4.47
C VAL A 320 -4.08 0.70 -4.81
N GLU A 321 -4.81 0.78 -5.93
CA GLU A 321 -5.60 1.97 -6.28
C GLU A 321 -6.80 2.15 -5.33
N ASN A 322 -7.62 1.11 -5.15
CA ASN A 322 -8.89 1.20 -4.45
C ASN A 322 -8.75 1.26 -2.93
N LYS A 323 -7.81 0.52 -2.36
CA LYS A 323 -7.64 0.41 -0.90
C LYS A 323 -6.54 1.32 -0.35
N LEU A 324 -5.54 1.69 -1.16
CA LEU A 324 -4.48 2.57 -0.73
C LEU A 324 -4.67 3.98 -1.31
N HIS A 325 -4.52 4.17 -2.62
CA HIS A 325 -4.46 5.51 -3.21
C HIS A 325 -5.75 6.29 -3.00
N TRP A 326 -6.90 5.70 -3.29
CA TRP A 326 -8.18 6.34 -3.07
C TRP A 326 -8.40 6.74 -1.60
N GLN A 327 -8.00 5.87 -0.65
CA GLN A 327 -8.13 6.18 0.77
C GLN A 327 -7.18 7.31 1.20
N MET A 328 -5.97 7.34 0.65
CA MET A 328 -5.02 8.42 0.92
C MET A 328 -5.59 9.78 0.48
N ASP A 329 -6.26 9.84 -0.66
CA ASP A 329 -6.84 11.09 -1.17
C ASP A 329 -8.15 11.44 -0.47
N PHE A 330 -9.05 10.48 -0.35
CA PHE A 330 -10.40 10.74 0.19
C PHE A 330 -10.41 10.88 1.71
N THR A 331 -9.71 9.97 2.43
CA THR A 331 -9.76 9.90 3.90
C THR A 331 -8.66 10.75 4.54
N PHE A 332 -7.45 10.77 3.97
CA PHE A 332 -6.28 11.46 4.54
C PHE A 332 -5.93 12.74 3.81
N LYS A 333 -6.70 13.14 2.78
CA LYS A 333 -6.53 14.39 2.01
C LYS A 333 -5.09 14.61 1.53
N SER A 334 -4.46 13.56 1.01
CA SER A 334 -3.06 13.61 0.62
C SER A 334 -2.80 14.63 -0.50
N ASP A 335 -3.69 14.70 -1.48
CA ASP A 335 -3.61 15.66 -2.59
C ASP A 335 -3.83 17.12 -2.17
N ASP A 336 -4.41 17.36 -0.98
CA ASP A 336 -4.64 18.70 -0.44
C ASP A 336 -3.45 19.21 0.40
N ASN A 337 -2.54 18.34 0.82
CA ASN A 337 -1.41 18.68 1.69
C ASN A 337 -0.38 19.52 0.95
N THR A 338 -0.10 20.72 1.48
CA THR A 338 0.77 21.74 0.88
C THR A 338 2.18 21.77 1.47
N THR A 339 2.62 20.73 2.16
CA THR A 339 3.97 20.64 2.73
C THR A 339 5.03 20.68 1.64
N MET A 340 5.92 21.69 1.71
CA MET A 340 6.97 21.90 0.72
C MET A 340 8.22 21.06 0.97
N ASN A 341 8.46 20.66 2.21
CA ASN A 341 9.56 19.76 2.55
C ASN A 341 9.20 18.33 2.13
N LYS A 342 9.72 17.89 0.99
CA LYS A 342 9.42 16.58 0.41
C LYS A 342 9.73 15.40 1.34
N LYS A 343 10.83 15.49 2.11
CA LYS A 343 11.19 14.44 3.07
C LYS A 343 10.21 14.39 4.24
N ALA A 344 9.76 15.55 4.75
CA ALA A 344 8.73 15.61 5.78
C ALA A 344 7.39 15.06 5.26
N LEU A 345 6.99 15.45 4.04
CA LEU A 345 5.77 14.96 3.41
C LEU A 345 5.83 13.45 3.19
N PHE A 346 6.93 12.94 2.65
CA PHE A 346 7.12 11.52 2.42
C PHE A 346 6.99 10.71 3.72
N ASN A 347 7.65 11.13 4.80
CA ASN A 347 7.54 10.48 6.10
C ASN A 347 6.13 10.61 6.70
N LEU A 348 5.44 11.74 6.50
CA LEU A 348 4.03 11.89 6.89
C LEU A 348 3.14 10.92 6.10
N GLN A 349 3.39 10.69 4.81
CA GLN A 349 2.68 9.68 4.01
C GLN A 349 2.91 8.26 4.54
N ILE A 350 4.13 7.93 4.99
CA ILE A 350 4.42 6.65 5.66
C ILE A 350 3.53 6.50 6.90
N ILE A 351 3.46 7.53 7.75
CA ILE A 351 2.63 7.52 8.95
C ILE A 351 1.13 7.42 8.61
N LYS A 352 0.64 8.15 7.62
CA LYS A 352 -0.76 8.08 7.17
C LYS A 352 -1.13 6.69 6.67
N LYS A 353 -0.26 6.03 5.90
CA LYS A 353 -0.47 4.65 5.40
C LYS A 353 -0.47 3.63 6.55
N PHE A 354 0.38 3.81 7.54
CA PHE A 354 0.34 3.01 8.77
C PHE A 354 -0.97 3.20 9.54
N CYS A 355 -1.43 4.45 9.71
CA CYS A 355 -2.73 4.75 10.32
C CYS A 355 -3.88 4.15 9.52
N LEU A 356 -3.82 4.15 8.18
CA LEU A 356 -4.80 3.50 7.32
C LEU A 356 -4.90 2.00 7.63
N THR A 357 -3.78 1.33 7.82
CA THR A 357 -3.74 -0.10 8.16
C THR A 357 -4.40 -0.35 9.53
N ILE A 358 -4.05 0.43 10.54
CA ILE A 358 -4.70 0.37 11.87
C ILE A 358 -6.23 0.56 11.75
N LEU A 359 -6.66 1.58 11.02
CA LEU A 359 -8.08 1.89 10.84
C LEU A 359 -8.83 0.80 10.06
N ASN A 360 -8.18 0.12 9.10
CA ASN A 360 -8.76 -1.02 8.40
C ASN A 360 -9.00 -2.20 9.33
N GLU A 361 -8.08 -2.49 10.27
CA GLU A 361 -8.30 -3.51 11.30
C GLU A 361 -9.48 -3.13 12.21
N VAL A 362 -9.51 -1.90 12.70
CA VAL A 362 -10.62 -1.40 13.55
C VAL A 362 -11.96 -1.42 12.80
N LYS A 363 -11.97 -1.16 11.50
CA LYS A 363 -13.17 -1.20 10.67
C LYS A 363 -13.82 -2.57 10.62
N LYS A 364 -13.04 -3.65 10.66
CA LYS A 364 -13.55 -5.03 10.68
C LYS A 364 -14.50 -5.27 11.87
N GLU A 365 -14.19 -4.64 13.02
CA GLU A 365 -14.95 -4.80 14.26
C GLU A 365 -16.08 -3.75 14.41
N LYS A 366 -15.81 -2.49 14.04
CA LYS A 366 -16.74 -1.38 14.29
C LYS A 366 -17.84 -1.24 13.23
N ASN A 367 -17.74 -1.89 12.07
CA ASN A 367 -18.67 -1.76 10.94
C ASN A 367 -19.02 -0.30 10.58
N LYS A 368 -18.04 0.58 10.60
CA LYS A 368 -18.15 2.02 10.27
C LYS A 368 -17.18 2.37 9.14
N SER A 369 -17.47 3.44 8.38
CA SER A 369 -16.51 3.97 7.40
C SER A 369 -15.26 4.54 8.11
N LEU A 370 -14.11 4.51 7.44
CA LEU A 370 -12.85 5.04 8.00
C LEU A 370 -12.97 6.51 8.40
N LYS A 371 -13.60 7.33 7.58
CA LYS A 371 -13.88 8.74 7.87
C LYS A 371 -14.71 8.90 9.16
N ARG A 372 -15.69 8.03 9.39
CA ARG A 372 -16.50 8.07 10.60
C ARG A 372 -15.71 7.64 11.84
N ILE A 373 -14.88 6.61 11.70
CA ILE A 373 -14.00 6.16 12.80
C ILE A 373 -13.06 7.30 13.22
N ARG A 374 -12.38 7.95 12.27
CA ARG A 374 -11.49 9.10 12.54
C ARG A 374 -12.23 10.24 13.24
N LYS A 375 -13.46 10.55 12.79
CA LYS A 375 -14.29 11.58 13.40
C LYS A 375 -14.78 11.21 14.81
N ASP A 376 -15.04 9.93 15.08
CA ASP A 376 -15.37 9.46 16.43
C ASP A 376 -14.15 9.63 17.35
N ILE A 377 -12.93 9.30 16.88
CA ILE A 377 -11.69 9.52 17.60
C ILE A 377 -11.49 11.01 17.93
N SER A 378 -11.65 11.91 16.97
CA SER A 378 -11.45 13.35 17.18
C SER A 378 -12.42 13.97 18.20
N ARG A 379 -13.59 13.36 18.41
CA ARG A 379 -14.58 13.83 19.39
C ARG A 379 -14.33 13.34 20.81
N ASN A 380 -13.65 12.23 20.97
CA ASN A 380 -13.38 11.63 22.28
C ASN A 380 -12.05 10.88 22.24
N VAL A 381 -10.97 11.66 22.14
CA VAL A 381 -9.62 11.17 21.82
C VAL A 381 -9.15 10.09 22.78
N GLU A 382 -9.18 10.32 24.08
CA GLU A 382 -8.67 9.37 25.09
C GLU A 382 -9.43 8.04 25.01
N LYS A 383 -10.77 8.08 25.05
CA LYS A 383 -11.62 6.88 25.06
C LYS A 383 -11.44 6.06 23.79
N GLU A 384 -11.58 6.71 22.63
CA GLU A 384 -11.56 6.02 21.34
C GLU A 384 -10.15 5.50 21.02
N THR A 385 -9.09 6.24 21.38
CA THR A 385 -7.71 5.78 21.21
C THR A 385 -7.46 4.52 22.05
N ILE A 386 -7.85 4.52 23.33
CA ILE A 386 -7.71 3.35 24.20
C ILE A 386 -8.48 2.16 23.60
N GLU A 387 -9.71 2.38 23.11
CA GLU A 387 -10.53 1.32 22.51
C GLU A 387 -9.87 0.74 21.25
N ILE A 388 -9.33 1.57 20.37
CA ILE A 388 -8.61 1.12 19.17
C ILE A 388 -7.43 0.22 19.53
N PHE A 389 -6.57 0.67 20.43
CA PHE A 389 -5.40 -0.11 20.83
C PHE A 389 -5.75 -1.36 21.64
N LYS A 390 -6.94 -1.44 22.25
CA LYS A 390 -7.51 -2.67 22.79
C LYS A 390 -7.95 -3.65 21.70
N LEU A 391 -8.65 -3.15 20.69
CA LEU A 391 -9.08 -3.97 19.56
C LEU A 391 -7.88 -4.63 18.86
N LEU A 392 -6.80 -3.87 18.62
CA LEU A 392 -5.56 -4.42 18.05
C LEU A 392 -4.94 -5.54 18.88
N ARG A 393 -5.26 -5.63 20.18
CA ARG A 393 -4.81 -6.71 21.07
C ARG A 393 -5.69 -7.97 20.96
N ASN A 394 -6.99 -7.81 20.75
CA ASN A 394 -7.94 -8.93 20.76
C ASN A 394 -7.78 -9.86 19.55
N PHE A 395 -7.09 -9.44 18.49
CA PHE A 395 -6.67 -10.34 17.41
C PHE A 395 -5.74 -11.45 17.93
N ASP A 396 -5.06 -11.24 19.07
CA ASP A 396 -4.17 -12.18 19.76
C ASP A 396 -4.88 -13.43 20.31
N THR A 397 -6.16 -13.36 20.62
CA THR A 397 -6.88 -14.42 21.36
C THR A 397 -7.97 -15.13 20.56
N SER A 398 -8.44 -14.59 19.44
CA SER A 398 -9.59 -15.14 18.71
C SER A 398 -9.24 -16.34 17.81
N ILE A 399 -7.96 -16.54 17.49
CA ILE A 399 -7.50 -17.68 16.68
C ILE A 399 -7.40 -18.95 17.53
N ILE A 400 -7.05 -18.83 18.81
CA ILE A 400 -6.91 -19.98 19.73
C ILE A 400 -8.29 -20.58 20.09
N SER A 401 -9.38 -19.84 20.01
CA SER A 401 -10.73 -20.31 20.35
C SER A 401 -11.50 -20.96 19.19
N LYS A 402 -11.02 -20.85 17.95
CA LYS A 402 -11.65 -21.49 16.76
C LYS A 402 -10.99 -22.80 16.31
N SER A 403 -9.91 -23.19 16.97
CA SER A 403 -9.21 -24.46 16.72
C SER A 403 -9.42 -25.53 17.82
N ARG A 404 -10.47 -25.36 18.66
CA ARG A 404 -10.93 -26.38 19.59
C ARG A 404 -12.36 -26.86 19.25
#